data_5856f0af4aaab002b5e0124f417ed48e
#
_entry.id   5856f0af4aaab002b5e0124f417ed48e
#
_cell.length_a   1.000
_cell.length_b   1.000
_cell.length_c   1.000
_cell.angle_alpha   90.00
_cell.angle_beta   90.00
_cell.angle_gamma   90.00
#
_symmetry.space_group_name_H-M   'P 1'
#
loop_
_entity.id
_entity.type
_entity.pdbx_description
1 polymer ?
#
loop_
_entity_poly.entity_id
_entity_poly.type
_entity_poly.pdbx_seq_one_letter_code
_entity_poly.pdbx_strand_id
1 'polypeptide(L)'
;MILVFASSKGGVGKSTICAALGAALAERGDRVLILDLDQNRTVERWHRNAIANSNVVDGLTVEAVPAAQFTDRMRDLGAGETYDHILIDLAGAREVTLFKAIAR
;
A
#
# COMPACT_ATOMS: atom_id res chain seq x y z
N MET A 1 11.05 -6.35 -1.81
CA MET A 1 10.13 -7.20 -1.03
C MET A 1 8.69 -6.77 -1.25
N ILE A 2 7.81 -7.70 -1.46
CA ILE A 2 6.38 -7.42 -1.57
C ILE A 2 5.68 -7.99 -0.35
N LEU A 3 4.98 -7.15 0.40
CA LEU A 3 4.21 -7.55 1.58
C LEU A 3 2.73 -7.23 1.38
N VAL A 4 1.87 -8.16 1.73
CA VAL A 4 0.43 -7.99 1.63
C VAL A 4 -0.17 -7.97 3.02
N PHE A 5 -0.92 -6.92 3.30
CA PHE A 5 -1.67 -6.77 4.55
C PHE A 5 -3.13 -7.07 4.25
N ALA A 6 -3.60 -8.19 4.73
CA ALA A 6 -4.93 -8.68 4.39
C ALA A 6 -5.69 -9.08 5.65
N SER A 7 -6.99 -8.77 5.68
CA SER A 7 -7.87 -9.17 6.76
C SER A 7 -9.26 -9.40 6.18
N SER A 8 -9.88 -10.51 6.53
CA SER A 8 -11.25 -10.79 6.09
C SER A 8 -12.29 -9.91 6.76
N LYS A 9 -11.92 -9.18 7.81
CA LYS A 9 -12.82 -8.34 8.59
C LYS A 9 -12.38 -6.89 8.63
N GLY A 10 -11.74 -6.36 7.66
CA GLY A 10 -11.29 -4.97 7.67
C GLY A 10 -11.01 -4.43 9.09
N GLY A 11 -9.79 -4.29 9.50
CA GLY A 11 -9.46 -3.79 10.83
C GLY A 11 -8.61 -2.54 10.78
N VAL A 12 -8.86 -1.62 11.69
CA VAL A 12 -8.10 -0.36 11.80
C VAL A 12 -6.62 -0.65 12.03
N GLY A 13 -6.31 -1.70 12.81
CA GLY A 13 -4.93 -2.05 13.13
C GLY A 13 -4.10 -2.47 11.92
N LYS A 14 -4.72 -3.10 10.93
CA LYS A 14 -4.02 -3.53 9.73
C LYS A 14 -3.43 -2.35 8.96
N SER A 15 -4.23 -1.33 8.68
CA SER A 15 -3.78 -0.15 7.95
C SER A 15 -2.75 0.64 8.73
N THR A 16 -2.90 0.71 10.05
CA THR A 16 -1.94 1.38 10.93
C THR A 16 -0.58 0.68 10.87
N ILE A 17 -0.57 -0.65 10.92
CA ILE A 17 0.67 -1.43 10.84
C ILE A 17 1.32 -1.25 9.46
N CYS A 18 0.53 -1.28 8.40
CA CYS A 18 1.02 -1.06 7.05
C CYS A 18 1.70 0.31 6.91
N ALA A 19 1.05 1.36 7.39
CA ALA A 19 1.59 2.71 7.35
C ALA A 19 2.87 2.83 8.18
N ALA A 20 2.86 2.28 9.40
CA ALA A 20 4.01 2.34 10.29
C ALA A 20 5.22 1.61 9.72
N LEU A 21 5.01 0.43 9.15
CA LEU A 21 6.11 -0.33 8.53
C LEU A 21 6.66 0.41 7.31
N GLY A 22 5.78 0.94 6.47
CA GLY A 22 6.20 1.72 5.30
C GLY A 22 7.04 2.91 5.67
N ALA A 23 6.62 3.67 6.69
CA ALA A 23 7.37 4.82 7.17
C ALA A 23 8.73 4.39 7.75
N ALA A 24 8.77 3.31 8.54
CA ALA A 24 10.01 2.83 9.14
C ALA A 24 11.03 2.39 8.07
N LEU A 25 10.57 1.68 7.04
CA LEU A 25 11.43 1.26 5.94
C LEU A 25 11.96 2.46 5.15
N ALA A 26 11.12 3.45 4.92
CA ALA A 26 11.53 4.66 4.20
C ALA A 26 12.52 5.49 5.02
N GLU A 27 12.31 5.59 6.33
CA GLU A 27 13.25 6.28 7.22
C GLU A 27 14.62 5.60 7.25
N ARG A 28 14.66 4.30 7.03
CA ARG A 28 15.91 3.55 6.90
C ARG A 28 16.66 3.85 5.60
N GLY A 29 16.04 4.54 4.67
CA GLY A 29 16.62 4.89 3.38
C GLY A 29 16.13 4.06 2.22
N ASP A 30 15.19 3.15 2.45
CA ASP A 30 14.62 2.32 1.39
C ASP A 30 13.53 3.09 0.63
N ARG A 31 13.33 2.73 -0.63
CA ARG A 31 12.24 3.28 -1.43
C ARG A 31 11.02 2.39 -1.25
N VAL A 32 9.93 2.96 -0.77
CA VAL A 32 8.72 2.21 -0.41
C VAL A 32 7.51 2.75 -1.16
N LEU A 33 6.74 1.85 -1.73
CA LEU A 33 5.45 2.14 -2.31
C LEU A 33 4.38 1.39 -1.52
N ILE A 34 3.35 2.10 -1.08
CA ILE A 34 2.16 1.48 -0.49
C ILE A 34 1.02 1.60 -1.49
N LEU A 35 0.46 0.47 -1.88
CA LEU A 35 -0.74 0.44 -2.71
C LEU A 35 -1.95 0.23 -1.79
N ASP A 36 -2.79 1.24 -1.70
CA ASP A 36 -3.97 1.23 -0.84
C ASP A 36 -5.19 0.83 -1.68
N LEU A 37 -5.65 -0.42 -1.48
CA LEU A 37 -6.82 -0.94 -2.16
C LEU A 37 -8.08 -0.86 -1.28
N ASP A 38 -7.95 -0.30 -0.08
CA ASP A 38 -9.09 -0.10 0.80
C ASP A 38 -10.01 0.98 0.23
N GLN A 39 -11.31 0.69 0.15
CA GLN A 39 -12.29 1.66 -0.31
C GLN A 39 -12.31 2.92 0.55
N ASN A 40 -12.00 2.78 1.84
CA ASN A 40 -11.93 3.91 2.76
C ASN A 40 -10.65 4.73 2.62
N ARG A 41 -9.67 4.22 1.87
CA ARG A 41 -8.39 4.89 1.63
C ARG A 41 -7.71 5.36 2.91
N THR A 42 -7.69 4.50 3.92
CA THR A 42 -7.19 4.86 5.25
C THR A 42 -5.71 5.26 5.20
N VAL A 43 -4.87 4.46 4.53
CA VAL A 43 -3.43 4.76 4.43
C VAL A 43 -3.19 5.98 3.56
N GLU A 44 -3.90 6.10 2.45
CA GLU A 44 -3.75 7.23 1.54
C GLU A 44 -4.13 8.55 2.24
N ARG A 45 -5.22 8.55 3.02
CA ARG A 45 -5.63 9.74 3.77
C ARG A 45 -4.61 10.10 4.85
N TRP A 46 -4.08 9.08 5.54
CA TRP A 46 -3.03 9.30 6.53
C TRP A 46 -1.82 9.99 5.90
N HIS A 47 -1.38 9.50 4.75
CA HIS A 47 -0.23 10.06 4.05
C HIS A 47 -0.50 11.48 3.56
N ARG A 48 -1.69 11.73 3.03
CA ARG A 48 -2.08 13.07 2.59
C ARG A 48 -2.08 14.06 3.75
N ASN A 49 -2.57 13.65 4.90
CA ASN A 49 -2.56 14.48 6.09
C ASN A 49 -1.14 14.73 6.59
N ALA A 50 -0.27 13.75 6.51
CA ALA A 50 1.13 13.91 6.90
C ALA A 50 1.82 14.94 6.00
N ILE A 51 1.58 14.91 4.71
CA ILE A 51 2.12 15.89 3.77
C ILE A 51 1.60 17.28 4.11
N ALA A 52 0.30 17.42 4.36
CA ALA A 52 -0.31 18.72 4.69
C ALA A 52 0.25 19.31 5.99
N ASN A 53 0.71 18.47 6.92
CA ASN A 53 1.29 18.89 8.19
C ASN A 53 2.82 18.90 8.17
N SER A 54 3.43 18.83 7.00
CA SER A 54 4.89 18.83 6.81
C SER A 54 5.60 17.65 7.50
N ASN A 55 4.90 16.55 7.69
CA ASN A 55 5.46 15.32 8.26
C ASN A 55 5.76 14.30 7.16
N VAL A 56 6.43 14.75 6.12
CA VAL A 56 6.76 13.91 4.97
C VAL A 56 7.93 12.98 5.31
N VAL A 57 7.79 11.71 4.96
CA VAL A 57 8.89 10.74 5.06
C VAL A 57 9.45 10.54 3.66
N ASP A 58 10.71 10.93 3.46
CA ASP A 58 11.37 10.77 2.17
C ASP A 58 11.45 9.29 1.79
N GLY A 59 11.17 9.02 0.52
CA GLY A 59 11.21 7.65 0.02
C GLY A 59 9.90 6.88 0.16
N LEU A 60 8.91 7.43 0.84
CA LEU A 60 7.60 6.80 0.98
C LEU A 60 6.61 7.41 -0.02
N THR A 61 6.04 6.55 -0.85
CA THR A 61 4.96 6.90 -1.78
C THR A 61 3.73 6.08 -1.43
N VAL A 62 2.57 6.71 -1.38
CA VAL A 62 1.30 6.02 -1.14
C VAL A 62 0.36 6.33 -2.28
N GLU A 63 -0.23 5.29 -2.84
CA GLU A 63 -1.11 5.39 -4.00
C GLU A 63 -2.39 4.62 -3.74
N ALA A 64 -3.54 5.27 -3.89
CA ALA A 64 -4.82 4.60 -3.83
C ALA A 64 -5.10 3.96 -5.19
N VAL A 65 -5.35 2.67 -5.21
CA VAL A 65 -5.57 1.91 -6.44
C VAL A 65 -6.90 1.18 -6.36
N PRO A 66 -7.85 1.48 -7.27
CA PRO A 66 -9.06 0.68 -7.36
C PRO A 66 -8.72 -0.77 -7.68
N ALA A 67 -9.47 -1.70 -7.08
CA ALA A 67 -9.22 -3.13 -7.28
C ALA A 67 -9.18 -3.52 -8.77
N ALA A 68 -10.01 -2.90 -9.59
CA ALA A 68 -10.07 -3.18 -11.03
C ALA A 68 -8.79 -2.78 -11.77
N GLN A 69 -7.98 -1.90 -11.21
CA GLN A 69 -6.75 -1.42 -11.83
C GLN A 69 -5.49 -2.05 -11.24
N PHE A 70 -5.64 -2.92 -10.26
CA PHE A 70 -4.50 -3.48 -9.54
C PHE A 70 -3.55 -4.28 -10.46
N THR A 71 -4.11 -5.12 -11.32
CA THR A 71 -3.31 -5.95 -12.23
C THR A 71 -2.46 -5.08 -13.16
N ASP A 72 -3.07 -4.06 -13.75
CA ASP A 72 -2.36 -3.15 -14.65
C ASP A 72 -1.27 -2.38 -13.91
N ARG A 73 -1.56 -1.94 -12.69
CA ARG A 73 -0.57 -1.22 -11.89
C ARG A 73 0.62 -2.10 -11.54
N MET A 74 0.39 -3.36 -11.17
CA MET A 74 1.48 -4.29 -10.87
C MET A 74 2.32 -4.58 -12.12
N ARG A 75 1.71 -4.66 -13.28
CA ARG A 75 2.42 -4.83 -14.54
C ARG A 75 3.33 -3.63 -14.82
N ASP A 76 2.82 -2.41 -14.62
CA ASP A 76 3.60 -1.20 -14.82
C ASP A 76 4.79 -1.13 -13.87
N LEU A 77 4.60 -1.54 -12.62
CA LEU A 77 5.68 -1.59 -11.64
C LEU A 77 6.77 -2.57 -12.05
N GLY A 78 6.38 -3.71 -12.65
CA GLY A 78 7.34 -4.69 -13.16
C GLY A 78 8.11 -4.20 -14.38
N ALA A 79 7.57 -3.22 -15.11
CA ALA A 79 8.16 -2.75 -16.36
C ALA A 79 9.21 -1.65 -16.20
N GLY A 80 9.23 -0.89 -15.10
CA GLY A 80 10.15 0.22 -15.04
C GLY A 80 10.30 0.99 -13.75
N GLU A 81 9.35 0.90 -12.84
CA GLU A 81 9.46 1.60 -11.57
C GLU A 81 10.23 0.77 -10.57
N THR A 82 11.17 1.38 -9.86
CA THR A 82 12.03 0.68 -8.91
C THR A 82 11.71 1.09 -7.48
N TYR A 83 11.20 0.14 -6.71
CA TYR A 83 11.00 0.28 -5.28
C TYR A 83 11.68 -0.88 -4.58
N ASP A 84 12.26 -0.61 -3.41
CA ASP A 84 12.83 -1.67 -2.60
C ASP A 84 11.73 -2.53 -1.97
N HIS A 85 10.61 -1.90 -1.60
CA HIS A 85 9.48 -2.59 -1.00
C HIS A 85 8.17 -2.08 -1.57
N ILE A 86 7.24 -2.99 -1.79
CA ILE A 86 5.86 -2.68 -2.17
C ILE A 86 4.96 -3.30 -1.11
N LEU A 87 4.20 -2.45 -0.41
CA LEU A 87 3.25 -2.88 0.61
C LEU A 87 1.85 -2.73 0.03
N ILE A 88 1.05 -3.78 0.14
CA ILE A 88 -0.30 -3.80 -0.44
C ILE A 88 -1.31 -3.93 0.70
N ASP A 89 -2.15 -2.91 0.87
CA ASP A 89 -3.18 -2.89 1.90
C ASP A 89 -4.52 -3.30 1.28
N LEU A 90 -4.93 -4.54 1.58
CA LEU A 90 -6.19 -5.10 1.12
C LEU A 90 -7.23 -5.01 2.23
N ALA A 91 -8.41 -4.50 1.91
CA ALA A 91 -9.51 -4.43 2.86
C ALA A 91 -10.61 -5.43 2.49
N GLY A 92 -10.95 -6.28 3.46
CA GLY A 92 -12.06 -7.20 3.32
C GLY A 92 -11.77 -8.45 2.51
N ALA A 93 -12.70 -9.40 2.57
CA ALA A 93 -12.55 -10.71 1.94
C ALA A 93 -12.55 -10.64 0.41
N ARG A 94 -13.26 -9.66 -0.14
CA ARG A 94 -13.38 -9.49 -1.59
C ARG A 94 -12.03 -9.18 -2.23
N GLU A 95 -11.29 -8.23 -1.66
CA GLU A 95 -9.98 -7.83 -2.17
C GLU A 95 -8.96 -8.95 -1.98
N VAL A 96 -9.03 -9.69 -0.88
CA VAL A 96 -8.17 -10.84 -0.65
C VAL A 96 -8.40 -11.91 -1.72
N THR A 97 -9.66 -12.19 -2.04
CA THR A 97 -10.01 -13.16 -3.08
C THR A 97 -9.49 -12.72 -4.43
N LEU A 98 -9.67 -11.45 -4.76
CA LEU A 98 -9.17 -10.88 -6.01
C LEU A 98 -7.65 -10.99 -6.11
N PHE A 99 -6.95 -10.65 -5.04
CA PHE A 99 -5.48 -10.74 -5.01
C PHE A 99 -5.02 -12.17 -5.24
N LYS A 100 -5.64 -13.16 -4.59
CA LYS A 100 -5.29 -14.57 -4.77
C LYS A 100 -5.47 -15.02 -6.21
N ALA A 101 -6.52 -14.53 -6.88
CA ALA A 101 -6.77 -14.88 -8.28
C ALA A 101 -5.70 -14.30 -9.22
N ILE A 102 -5.24 -13.09 -8.92
CA ILE A 102 -4.23 -12.39 -9.72
C ILE A 102 -2.82 -12.94 -9.50
N ALA A 103 -2.52 -13.32 -8.27
CA ALA A 103 -1.19 -13.76 -7.87
C ALA A 103 -0.81 -15.16 -8.34
N ARG A 104 -1.72 -15.89 -8.97
CA ARG A 104 -1.46 -17.24 -9.50
C ARG A 104 -0.52 -17.22 -10.69
#